data_32a675708ea45c5eb657af5b9513d8b1
#
_entry.id   32a675708ea45c5eb657af5b9513d8b1
#
_cell.length_a   1.000
_cell.length_b   1.000
_cell.length_c   1.000
_cell.angle_alpha   90.00
_cell.angle_beta   90.00
_cell.angle_gamma   90.00
#
_symmetry.space_group_name_H-M   'P 1'
#
loop_
_entity.id
_entity.type
_entity.pdbx_description
1 polymer ?
#
loop_
_entity_poly.entity_id
_entity_poly.type
_entity_poly.pdbx_seq_one_letter_code
_entity_poly.pdbx_strand_id
1 'polypeptide(L)'
;MKFHSASEDATSLVLTNYPDVVSIAKSGDLSADAWLIGSGSPSLKVIPSAAYIVLDSTAMTLASTHSFQQNHAIVITPHEGEARSLGFPINDPSERLPVALSMARSLNVYVILKGPATIIAAPNGLHSIDTHGIPELSTAGTGDVLAGLTASMLASWQPRSANEIVETLGYAVAAHGCAAAIAREKRNPITATDVLEALPLVFTEK
;
A
#
# COMPACT_ATOMS: atom_id res chain seq x y z
N MET A 1 14.52 -5.18 -6.77
CA MET A 1 13.14 -5.60 -6.37
C MET A 1 12.93 -7.05 -6.78
N LYS A 2 12.22 -7.86 -5.99
CA LYS A 2 11.85 -9.25 -6.33
C LYS A 2 10.38 -9.31 -6.73
N PHE A 3 10.03 -10.11 -7.74
CA PHE A 3 8.66 -10.32 -8.21
C PHE A 3 8.30 -11.79 -8.21
N HIS A 4 7.11 -12.12 -7.70
CA HIS A 4 6.57 -13.47 -7.71
C HIS A 4 5.14 -13.46 -8.26
N SER A 5 4.86 -14.33 -9.23
CA SER A 5 3.53 -14.54 -9.78
C SER A 5 3.28 -16.02 -10.01
N ALA A 6 2.01 -16.41 -9.89
CA ALA A 6 1.56 -17.76 -10.30
C ALA A 6 1.45 -17.90 -11.83
N SER A 7 1.42 -16.78 -12.57
CA SER A 7 1.31 -16.71 -14.03
C SER A 7 2.69 -16.49 -14.66
N GLU A 8 3.08 -17.37 -15.58
CA GLU A 8 4.30 -17.22 -16.38
C GLU A 8 4.19 -16.04 -17.35
N ASP A 9 3.01 -15.82 -17.93
CA ASP A 9 2.76 -14.69 -18.83
C ASP A 9 2.91 -13.35 -18.10
N ALA A 10 2.35 -13.23 -16.88
CA ALA A 10 2.53 -12.03 -16.06
C ALA A 10 4.00 -11.82 -15.68
N THR A 11 4.73 -12.88 -15.37
CA THR A 11 6.17 -12.80 -15.07
C THR A 11 6.95 -12.31 -16.29
N SER A 12 6.70 -12.89 -17.46
CA SER A 12 7.35 -12.48 -18.72
C SER A 12 7.05 -11.02 -19.04
N LEU A 13 5.80 -10.58 -18.89
CA LEU A 13 5.40 -9.20 -19.14
C LEU A 13 6.11 -8.21 -18.21
N VAL A 14 6.21 -8.53 -16.91
CA VAL A 14 6.92 -7.69 -15.94
C VAL A 14 8.39 -7.60 -16.27
N LEU A 15 9.08 -8.72 -16.52
CA LEU A 15 10.51 -8.72 -16.83
C LEU A 15 10.84 -8.04 -18.16
N THR A 16 9.91 -8.06 -19.13
CA THR A 16 10.09 -7.35 -20.41
C THR A 16 10.05 -5.84 -20.22
N ASN A 17 9.15 -5.35 -19.38
CA ASN A 17 8.98 -3.91 -19.16
C ASN A 17 9.90 -3.34 -18.05
N TYR A 18 10.31 -4.20 -17.10
CA TYR A 18 11.12 -3.82 -15.93
C TYR A 18 12.28 -4.82 -15.76
N PRO A 19 13.35 -4.73 -16.56
CA PRO A 19 14.44 -5.70 -16.58
C PRO A 19 15.31 -5.70 -15.30
N ASP A 20 15.19 -4.68 -14.46
CA ASP A 20 15.81 -4.56 -13.14
C ASP A 20 15.08 -5.34 -12.04
N VAL A 21 13.91 -5.92 -12.37
CA VAL A 21 13.14 -6.78 -11.44
C VAL A 21 13.67 -8.22 -11.54
N VAL A 22 13.87 -8.86 -10.39
CA VAL A 22 14.27 -10.27 -10.29
C VAL A 22 13.04 -11.14 -10.07
N SER A 23 12.79 -12.08 -10.98
CA SER A 23 11.74 -13.09 -10.80
C SER A 23 12.17 -14.15 -9.78
N ILE A 24 11.27 -14.52 -8.89
CA ILE A 24 11.45 -15.62 -7.95
C ILE A 24 10.60 -16.81 -8.41
N ALA A 25 11.22 -17.99 -8.54
CA ALA A 25 10.52 -19.24 -8.81
C ALA A 25 9.59 -19.59 -7.63
N LYS A 26 8.53 -20.37 -7.89
CA LYS A 26 7.54 -20.83 -6.88
C LYS A 26 8.16 -21.51 -5.65
N SER A 27 9.33 -22.12 -5.81
CA SER A 27 10.09 -22.81 -4.76
C SER A 27 11.33 -22.03 -4.31
N GLY A 28 11.49 -20.77 -4.74
CA GLY A 28 12.65 -19.94 -4.43
C GLY A 28 12.60 -19.33 -3.04
N ASP A 29 13.70 -18.69 -2.66
CA ASP A 29 13.80 -17.92 -1.42
C ASP A 29 12.88 -16.70 -1.45
N LEU A 30 11.84 -16.71 -0.61
CA LEU A 30 10.89 -15.63 -0.44
C LEU A 30 11.31 -14.62 0.65
N SER A 31 12.57 -14.64 1.09
CA SER A 31 13.07 -13.66 2.05
C SER A 31 13.06 -12.25 1.45
N ALA A 32 12.51 -11.30 2.19
CA ALA A 32 12.48 -9.88 1.86
C ALA A 32 12.23 -9.05 3.12
N ASP A 33 12.65 -7.79 3.12
CA ASP A 33 12.35 -6.87 4.21
C ASP A 33 10.87 -6.51 4.24
N ALA A 34 10.28 -6.30 3.07
CA ALA A 34 8.85 -6.04 2.92
C ALA A 34 8.25 -6.82 1.74
N TRP A 35 6.99 -7.23 1.88
CA TRP A 35 6.17 -7.80 0.82
C TRP A 35 4.95 -6.93 0.54
N LEU A 36 4.65 -6.71 -0.73
CA LEU A 36 3.35 -6.27 -1.21
C LEU A 36 2.61 -7.47 -1.79
N ILE A 37 1.39 -7.69 -1.31
CA ILE A 37 0.55 -8.83 -1.71
C ILE A 37 -0.83 -8.29 -2.11
N GLY A 38 -1.37 -8.79 -3.23
CA GLY A 38 -2.76 -8.54 -3.62
C GLY A 38 -2.94 -7.78 -4.92
N SER A 39 -2.00 -6.93 -5.30
CA SER A 39 -2.02 -6.21 -6.56
C SER A 39 -2.02 -7.20 -7.73
N GLY A 40 -3.17 -7.35 -8.41
CA GLY A 40 -3.31 -8.22 -9.58
C GLY A 40 -3.25 -9.73 -9.31
N SER A 41 -3.21 -10.20 -8.06
CA SER A 41 -3.11 -11.63 -7.73
C SER A 41 -4.35 -12.15 -7.01
N PRO A 42 -5.07 -13.13 -7.55
CA PRO A 42 -6.32 -13.62 -6.96
C PRO A 42 -6.16 -14.51 -5.72
N SER A 43 -5.00 -15.10 -5.45
CA SER A 43 -4.78 -15.90 -4.23
C SER A 43 -3.31 -16.23 -4.00
N LEU A 44 -2.78 -15.88 -2.83
CA LEU A 44 -1.53 -16.46 -2.31
C LEU A 44 -1.87 -17.62 -1.38
N LYS A 45 -1.26 -18.78 -1.61
CA LYS A 45 -1.40 -19.96 -0.74
C LYS A 45 -0.45 -19.93 0.46
N VAL A 46 0.61 -19.15 0.37
CA VAL A 46 1.64 -19.02 1.41
C VAL A 46 2.00 -17.54 1.55
N ILE A 47 1.90 -17.02 2.76
CA ILE A 47 2.35 -15.67 3.05
C ILE A 47 3.82 -15.75 3.45
N PRO A 48 4.71 -15.03 2.73
CA PRO A 48 6.12 -15.01 3.08
C PRO A 48 6.35 -14.36 4.46
N SER A 49 7.36 -14.83 5.18
CA SER A 49 7.81 -14.13 6.39
C SER A 49 8.61 -12.90 6.00
N ALA A 50 8.22 -11.73 6.53
CA ALA A 50 8.93 -10.46 6.35
C ALA A 50 8.69 -9.56 7.55
N ALA A 51 9.54 -8.55 7.74
CA ALA A 51 9.35 -7.55 8.78
C ALA A 51 8.10 -6.69 8.53
N TYR A 52 7.76 -6.46 7.26
CA TYR A 52 6.60 -5.67 6.83
C TYR A 52 5.83 -6.41 5.75
N ILE A 53 4.50 -6.37 5.83
CA ILE A 53 3.61 -6.90 4.79
C ILE A 53 2.55 -5.84 4.48
N VAL A 54 2.49 -5.42 3.24
CA VAL A 54 1.42 -4.56 2.71
C VAL A 54 0.42 -5.45 1.98
N LEU A 55 -0.82 -5.41 2.41
CA LEU A 55 -1.94 -6.13 1.81
C LEU A 55 -2.83 -5.14 1.08
N ASP A 56 -3.04 -5.34 -0.20
CA ASP A 56 -3.90 -4.51 -1.03
C ASP A 56 -4.98 -5.35 -1.70
N SER A 57 -6.07 -4.73 -2.14
CA SER A 57 -7.15 -5.39 -2.86
C SER A 57 -7.66 -6.65 -2.13
N THR A 58 -7.84 -7.76 -2.83
CA THR A 58 -8.37 -9.02 -2.28
C THR A 58 -7.52 -9.62 -1.16
N ALA A 59 -6.22 -9.34 -1.12
CA ALA A 59 -5.33 -9.86 -0.07
C ALA A 59 -5.59 -9.25 1.31
N MET A 60 -6.30 -8.13 1.40
CA MET A 60 -6.65 -7.52 2.70
C MET A 60 -7.50 -8.44 3.58
N THR A 61 -8.24 -9.40 3.00
CA THR A 61 -8.98 -10.42 3.76
C THR A 61 -8.08 -11.30 4.61
N LEU A 62 -6.80 -11.41 4.25
CA LEU A 62 -5.81 -12.16 5.03
C LEU A 62 -5.56 -11.53 6.41
N ALA A 63 -5.80 -10.22 6.56
CA ALA A 63 -5.66 -9.53 7.84
C ALA A 63 -6.56 -10.11 8.95
N SER A 64 -7.71 -10.67 8.58
CA SER A 64 -8.66 -11.30 9.52
C SER A 64 -8.47 -12.82 9.68
N THR A 65 -7.75 -13.47 8.77
CA THR A 65 -7.68 -14.95 8.70
C THR A 65 -6.31 -15.52 9.05
N HIS A 66 -5.25 -14.69 9.04
CA HIS A 66 -3.88 -15.15 9.30
C HIS A 66 -3.31 -14.58 10.58
N SER A 67 -2.51 -15.41 11.28
CA SER A 67 -1.74 -14.98 12.43
C SER A 67 -0.34 -14.52 11.97
N PHE A 68 -0.10 -13.23 11.98
CA PHE A 68 1.16 -12.60 11.57
C PHE A 68 2.11 -12.38 12.77
N GLN A 69 2.28 -13.37 13.64
CA GLN A 69 2.99 -13.21 14.91
C GLN A 69 4.47 -12.80 14.80
N GLN A 70 5.08 -12.94 13.64
CA GLN A 70 6.50 -12.64 13.41
C GLN A 70 6.75 -11.34 12.66
N ASN A 71 5.72 -10.61 12.26
CA ASN A 71 5.88 -9.41 11.46
C ASN A 71 5.92 -8.16 12.34
N HIS A 72 6.76 -7.19 12.01
CA HIS A 72 6.82 -5.89 12.68
C HIS A 72 5.59 -5.04 12.38
N ALA A 73 5.10 -5.09 11.15
CA ALA A 73 3.90 -4.38 10.73
C ALA A 73 3.17 -5.06 9.59
N ILE A 74 1.87 -5.20 9.75
CA ILE A 74 0.93 -5.52 8.66
C ILE A 74 0.20 -4.23 8.31
N VAL A 75 0.19 -3.86 7.05
CA VAL A 75 -0.48 -2.67 6.55
C VAL A 75 -1.56 -3.08 5.56
N ILE A 76 -2.76 -2.54 5.68
CA ILE A 76 -3.82 -2.67 4.69
C ILE A 76 -4.13 -1.30 4.08
N THR A 77 -4.51 -1.28 2.79
CA THR A 77 -4.69 -0.04 2.02
C THR A 77 -6.11 0.11 1.45
N PRO A 78 -7.18 -0.02 2.27
CA PRO A 78 -8.54 -0.01 1.77
C PRO A 78 -9.00 1.38 1.29
N HIS A 79 -9.82 1.42 0.25
CA HIS A 79 -10.79 2.48 0.02
C HIS A 79 -12.10 2.16 0.77
N GLU A 80 -13.06 3.08 0.80
CA GLU A 80 -14.30 2.89 1.59
C GLU A 80 -15.12 1.64 1.17
N GLY A 81 -15.13 1.30 -0.13
CA GLY A 81 -15.79 0.09 -0.61
C GLY A 81 -15.13 -1.19 -0.10
N GLU A 82 -13.80 -1.22 -0.06
CA GLU A 82 -13.01 -2.33 0.49
C GLU A 82 -13.17 -2.42 2.02
N ALA A 83 -13.17 -1.29 2.72
CA ALA A 83 -13.45 -1.25 4.15
C ALA A 83 -14.82 -1.84 4.48
N ARG A 84 -15.85 -1.51 3.70
CA ARG A 84 -17.20 -2.10 3.83
C ARG A 84 -17.17 -3.61 3.62
N SER A 85 -16.43 -4.10 2.63
CA SER A 85 -16.30 -5.53 2.35
C SER A 85 -15.58 -6.29 3.48
N LEU A 86 -14.71 -5.62 4.22
CA LEU A 86 -14.05 -6.14 5.42
C LEU A 86 -14.93 -6.06 6.69
N GLY A 87 -16.18 -5.58 6.58
CA GLY A 87 -17.10 -5.45 7.71
C GLY A 87 -17.04 -4.09 8.43
N PHE A 88 -16.38 -3.09 7.85
CA PHE A 88 -16.23 -1.74 8.41
C PHE A 88 -16.89 -0.69 7.49
N PRO A 89 -18.24 -0.61 7.47
CA PRO A 89 -18.95 0.35 6.63
C PRO A 89 -18.71 1.79 7.10
N ILE A 90 -18.60 2.70 6.15
CA ILE A 90 -18.54 4.15 6.36
C ILE A 90 -19.79 4.72 5.67
N ASN A 91 -20.71 5.31 6.44
CA ASN A 91 -21.97 5.84 5.92
C ASN A 91 -21.96 7.37 5.86
N ASP A 92 -21.09 8.00 6.66
CA ASP A 92 -20.91 9.44 6.71
C ASP A 92 -19.41 9.80 6.76
N PRO A 93 -18.97 10.89 6.13
CA PRO A 93 -17.55 11.31 6.14
C PRO A 93 -16.97 11.47 7.55
N SER A 94 -17.76 11.85 8.56
CA SER A 94 -17.31 11.98 9.96
C SER A 94 -16.95 10.64 10.60
N GLU A 95 -17.44 9.53 10.06
CA GLU A 95 -17.15 8.18 10.54
C GLU A 95 -15.78 7.65 10.07
N ARG A 96 -15.13 8.29 9.08
CA ARG A 96 -13.89 7.79 8.47
C ARG A 96 -12.80 7.54 9.50
N LEU A 97 -12.49 8.51 10.37
CA LEU A 97 -11.45 8.35 11.40
C LEU A 97 -11.85 7.32 12.46
N PRO A 98 -13.03 7.36 13.08
CA PRO A 98 -13.47 6.32 14.01
C PRO A 98 -13.42 4.91 13.39
N VAL A 99 -13.85 4.74 12.14
CA VAL A 99 -13.85 3.45 11.46
C VAL A 99 -12.41 2.98 11.16
N ALA A 100 -11.52 3.85 10.67
CA ALA A 100 -10.12 3.50 10.45
C ALA A 100 -9.43 3.03 11.74
N LEU A 101 -9.66 3.72 12.86
CA LEU A 101 -9.14 3.34 14.18
C LEU A 101 -9.75 2.02 14.69
N SER A 102 -11.05 1.81 14.47
CA SER A 102 -11.72 0.56 14.81
C SER A 102 -11.15 -0.61 14.02
N MET A 103 -10.99 -0.43 12.70
CA MET A 103 -10.39 -1.43 11.81
C MET A 103 -8.96 -1.78 12.24
N ALA A 104 -8.12 -0.78 12.49
CA ALA A 104 -6.74 -0.97 12.92
C ALA A 104 -6.66 -1.79 14.22
N ARG A 105 -7.49 -1.49 15.21
CA ARG A 105 -7.57 -2.20 16.49
C ARG A 105 -8.09 -3.63 16.33
N SER A 106 -9.22 -3.78 15.63
CA SER A 106 -9.90 -5.07 15.52
C SER A 106 -9.10 -6.10 14.74
N LEU A 107 -8.40 -5.66 13.70
CA LEU A 107 -7.57 -6.53 12.85
C LEU A 107 -6.11 -6.59 13.32
N ASN A 108 -5.72 -5.76 14.30
CA ASN A 108 -4.34 -5.59 14.76
C ASN A 108 -3.35 -5.26 13.62
N VAL A 109 -3.72 -4.31 12.75
CA VAL A 109 -2.95 -3.89 11.57
C VAL A 109 -2.86 -2.37 11.49
N TYR A 110 -1.91 -1.86 10.72
CA TYR A 110 -1.91 -0.47 10.28
C TYR A 110 -2.86 -0.32 9.09
N VAL A 111 -3.58 0.78 9.03
CA VAL A 111 -4.58 1.07 7.99
C VAL A 111 -4.19 2.33 7.25
N ILE A 112 -4.17 2.29 5.93
CA ILE A 112 -4.18 3.47 5.05
C ILE A 112 -5.58 3.52 4.42
N LEU A 113 -6.53 4.21 5.03
CA LEU A 113 -7.88 4.39 4.49
C LEU A 113 -7.85 5.47 3.40
N LYS A 114 -7.82 5.03 2.15
CA LYS A 114 -7.76 5.88 0.96
C LYS A 114 -9.02 6.76 0.81
N GLY A 115 -8.84 8.00 0.33
CA GLY A 115 -9.94 8.94 0.05
C GLY A 115 -9.47 10.39 -0.01
N PRO A 116 -10.39 11.38 -0.07
CA PRO A 116 -10.04 12.81 -0.21
C PRO A 116 -9.11 13.32 0.88
N ALA A 117 -9.26 12.84 2.11
CA ALA A 117 -8.29 12.93 3.19
C ALA A 117 -7.92 11.50 3.57
N THR A 118 -6.73 11.05 3.21
CA THR A 118 -6.27 9.69 3.52
C THR A 118 -5.89 9.60 4.99
N ILE A 119 -6.43 8.59 5.68
CA ILE A 119 -6.23 8.39 7.11
C ILE A 119 -5.27 7.22 7.32
N ILE A 120 -4.20 7.46 8.05
CA ILE A 120 -3.30 6.44 8.56
C ILE A 120 -3.69 6.15 10.01
N ALA A 121 -3.95 4.88 10.34
CA ALA A 121 -4.31 4.49 11.70
C ALA A 121 -3.51 3.27 12.16
N ALA A 122 -3.04 3.29 13.40
CA ALA A 122 -2.31 2.22 14.05
C ALA A 122 -3.19 1.48 15.09
N PRO A 123 -2.89 0.21 15.42
CA PRO A 123 -3.64 -0.56 16.40
C PRO A 123 -3.71 0.08 17.80
N ASN A 124 -2.66 0.80 18.18
CA ASN A 124 -2.57 1.49 19.48
C ASN A 124 -3.31 2.83 19.53
N GLY A 125 -3.95 3.26 18.42
CA GLY A 125 -4.71 4.50 18.32
C GLY A 125 -3.94 5.71 17.81
N LEU A 126 -2.61 5.59 17.57
CA LEU A 126 -1.87 6.60 16.81
C LEU A 126 -2.47 6.74 15.42
N HIS A 127 -2.53 7.96 14.91
CA HIS A 127 -3.06 8.22 13.58
C HIS A 127 -2.48 9.50 12.98
N SER A 128 -2.59 9.60 11.67
CA SER A 128 -2.26 10.79 10.89
C SER A 128 -3.29 10.95 9.78
N ILE A 129 -3.49 12.18 9.31
CA ILE A 129 -4.39 12.50 8.21
C ILE A 129 -3.60 13.28 7.18
N ASP A 130 -3.62 12.80 5.94
CA ASP A 130 -2.97 13.44 4.80
C ASP A 130 -4.01 14.03 3.84
N THR A 131 -3.74 15.24 3.36
CA THR A 131 -4.61 16.00 2.46
C THR A 131 -3.92 16.39 1.14
N HIS A 132 -2.77 15.80 0.82
CA HIS A 132 -2.06 16.06 -0.44
C HIS A 132 -2.72 15.35 -1.64
N GLY A 133 -3.61 14.39 -1.38
CA GLY A 133 -4.32 13.69 -2.44
C GLY A 133 -5.20 14.63 -3.27
N ILE A 134 -5.20 14.41 -4.57
CA ILE A 134 -6.03 15.15 -5.54
C ILE A 134 -7.12 14.23 -6.12
N PRO A 135 -8.26 14.78 -6.61
CA PRO A 135 -9.37 13.95 -7.11
C PRO A 135 -8.98 13.01 -8.26
N GLU A 136 -7.99 13.38 -9.06
CA GLU A 136 -7.48 12.59 -10.18
C GLU A 136 -6.86 11.27 -9.75
N LEU A 137 -6.47 11.11 -8.48
CA LEU A 137 -6.05 9.84 -7.89
C LEU A 137 -7.18 8.80 -7.81
N SER A 138 -8.42 9.15 -8.15
CA SER A 138 -9.50 8.17 -8.33
C SER A 138 -9.35 7.31 -9.59
N THR A 139 -8.27 7.50 -10.36
CA THR A 139 -7.94 6.69 -11.55
C THR A 139 -7.44 5.29 -11.13
N ALA A 140 -7.87 4.27 -11.91
CA ALA A 140 -7.47 2.89 -11.66
C ALA A 140 -5.94 2.72 -11.69
N GLY A 141 -5.41 1.91 -10.77
CA GLY A 141 -3.98 1.60 -10.65
C GLY A 141 -3.18 2.58 -9.77
N THR A 142 -3.71 3.75 -9.43
CA THR A 142 -3.03 4.69 -8.52
C THR A 142 -2.90 4.14 -7.10
N GLY A 143 -3.86 3.30 -6.67
CA GLY A 143 -3.77 2.55 -5.41
C GLY A 143 -2.63 1.54 -5.40
N ASP A 144 -2.37 0.86 -6.54
CA ASP A 144 -1.24 -0.06 -6.71
C ASP A 144 0.11 0.69 -6.57
N VAL A 145 0.19 1.91 -7.13
CA VAL A 145 1.38 2.78 -6.97
C VAL A 145 1.60 3.14 -5.51
N LEU A 146 0.54 3.53 -4.78
CA LEU A 146 0.63 3.81 -3.33
C LEU A 146 1.06 2.58 -2.54
N ALA A 147 0.50 1.42 -2.82
CA ALA A 147 0.85 0.18 -2.14
C ALA A 147 2.31 -0.21 -2.38
N GLY A 148 2.80 -0.08 -3.63
CA GLY A 148 4.19 -0.31 -4.00
C GLY A 148 5.15 0.66 -3.31
N LEU A 149 4.83 1.95 -3.30
CA LEU A 149 5.61 2.98 -2.60
C LEU A 149 5.66 2.71 -1.10
N THR A 150 4.53 2.36 -0.49
CA THR A 150 4.44 2.02 0.93
C THR A 150 5.36 0.85 1.28
N ALA A 151 5.31 -0.24 0.52
CA ALA A 151 6.17 -1.41 0.75
C ALA A 151 7.66 -1.06 0.57
N SER A 152 8.00 -0.27 -0.45
CA SER A 152 9.36 0.19 -0.72
C SER A 152 9.92 1.04 0.42
N MET A 153 9.14 1.99 0.93
CA MET A 153 9.57 2.86 2.04
C MET A 153 9.74 2.07 3.35
N LEU A 154 8.82 1.15 3.67
CA LEU A 154 8.96 0.27 4.82
C LEU A 154 10.23 -0.60 4.73
N ALA A 155 10.51 -1.16 3.56
CA ALA A 155 11.74 -1.95 3.34
C ALA A 155 13.01 -1.10 3.50
N SER A 156 13.00 0.14 3.01
CA SER A 156 14.18 1.02 3.00
C SER A 156 14.45 1.67 4.36
N TRP A 157 13.40 2.13 5.04
CA TRP A 157 13.52 2.89 6.29
C TRP A 157 13.50 2.00 7.52
N GLN A 158 12.94 0.80 7.42
CA GLN A 158 12.88 -0.21 8.48
C GLN A 158 12.40 0.34 9.84
N PRO A 159 11.23 1.03 9.91
CA PRO A 159 10.72 1.64 11.12
C PRO A 159 10.43 0.59 12.20
N ARG A 160 10.84 0.84 13.45
CA ARG A 160 10.75 -0.15 14.54
C ARG A 160 9.72 0.17 15.61
N SER A 161 9.23 1.39 15.65
CA SER A 161 8.18 1.82 16.58
C SER A 161 6.89 2.13 15.83
N ALA A 162 5.75 2.07 16.54
CA ALA A 162 4.46 2.44 15.96
C ALA A 162 4.45 3.88 15.44
N ASN A 163 5.18 4.78 16.08
CA ASN A 163 5.30 6.18 15.66
C ASN A 163 6.04 6.28 14.33
N GLU A 164 7.23 5.67 14.24
CA GLU A 164 8.02 5.62 13.00
C GLU A 164 7.25 4.96 11.85
N ILE A 165 6.45 3.92 12.13
CA ILE A 165 5.61 3.28 11.11
C ILE A 165 4.55 4.26 10.61
N VAL A 166 3.79 4.91 11.51
CA VAL A 166 2.77 5.90 11.12
C VAL A 166 3.38 7.05 10.32
N GLU A 167 4.56 7.54 10.71
CA GLU A 167 5.31 8.55 9.97
C GLU A 167 5.71 8.05 8.57
N THR A 168 6.28 6.85 8.47
CA THR A 168 6.66 6.25 7.18
C THR A 168 5.46 6.11 6.24
N LEU A 169 4.32 5.64 6.76
CA LEU A 169 3.09 5.54 5.99
C LEU A 169 2.56 6.93 5.57
N GLY A 170 2.65 7.92 6.47
CA GLY A 170 2.31 9.31 6.17
C GLY A 170 3.14 9.90 5.04
N TYR A 171 4.46 9.68 5.07
CA TYR A 171 5.35 10.10 3.99
C TYR A 171 5.04 9.42 2.66
N ALA A 172 4.70 8.13 2.66
CA ALA A 172 4.31 7.42 1.44
C ALA A 172 3.03 8.03 0.84
N VAL A 173 2.03 8.32 1.67
CA VAL A 173 0.76 8.93 1.24
C VAL A 173 0.99 10.35 0.71
N ALA A 174 1.75 11.17 1.43
CA ALA A 174 2.07 12.54 1.02
C ALA A 174 2.86 12.57 -0.30
N ALA A 175 3.89 11.73 -0.44
CA ALA A 175 4.69 11.63 -1.66
C ALA A 175 3.83 11.18 -2.86
N HIS A 176 2.91 10.25 -2.66
CA HIS A 176 1.97 9.82 -3.69
C HIS A 176 1.05 10.98 -4.13
N GLY A 177 0.51 11.74 -3.18
CA GLY A 177 -0.30 12.92 -3.47
C GLY A 177 0.46 14.02 -4.21
N CYS A 178 1.69 14.33 -3.76
CA CYS A 178 2.57 15.29 -4.42
C CYS A 178 2.94 14.85 -5.85
N ALA A 179 3.25 13.56 -6.05
CA ALA A 179 3.54 13.03 -7.38
C ALA A 179 2.34 13.17 -8.32
N ALA A 180 1.13 12.93 -7.84
CA ALA A 180 -0.08 13.14 -8.63
C ALA A 180 -0.28 14.60 -9.01
N ALA A 181 0.01 15.55 -8.11
CA ALA A 181 -0.06 16.97 -8.41
C ALA A 181 0.96 17.38 -9.50
N ILE A 182 2.20 16.86 -9.41
CA ILE A 182 3.23 17.08 -10.45
C ILE A 182 2.80 16.45 -11.79
N ALA A 183 2.27 15.25 -11.78
CA ALA A 183 1.77 14.56 -12.97
C ALA A 183 0.66 15.36 -13.66
N ARG A 184 -0.28 15.93 -12.86
CA ARG A 184 -1.40 16.75 -13.36
C ARG A 184 -0.94 18.00 -14.08
N GLU A 185 0.18 18.61 -13.69
CA GLU A 185 0.74 19.77 -14.40
C GLU A 185 1.17 19.44 -15.83
N LYS A 186 1.56 18.20 -16.09
CA LYS A 186 2.01 17.75 -17.40
C LYS A 186 0.87 17.17 -18.25
N ARG A 187 -0.11 16.53 -17.61
CA ARG A 187 -1.22 15.83 -18.27
C ARG A 187 -2.46 15.77 -17.37
N ASN A 188 -3.63 16.01 -17.96
CA ASN A 188 -4.93 15.84 -17.30
C ASN A 188 -5.94 15.26 -18.30
N PRO A 189 -6.60 14.12 -18.05
CA PRO A 189 -6.52 13.28 -16.84
C PRO A 189 -5.20 12.50 -16.74
N ILE A 190 -4.73 12.30 -15.50
CA ILE A 190 -3.55 11.49 -15.21
C ILE A 190 -3.86 10.00 -15.22
N THR A 191 -2.82 9.20 -15.42
CA THR A 191 -2.84 7.74 -15.26
C THR A 191 -1.95 7.31 -14.08
N ALA A 192 -2.04 6.05 -13.65
CA ALA A 192 -1.16 5.50 -12.64
C ALA A 192 0.33 5.58 -13.06
N THR A 193 0.61 5.40 -14.36
CA THR A 193 1.97 5.54 -14.91
C THR A 193 2.51 6.97 -14.77
N ASP A 194 1.67 7.98 -15.03
CA ASP A 194 2.09 9.38 -14.86
C ASP A 194 2.46 9.68 -13.40
N VAL A 195 1.71 9.11 -12.43
CA VAL A 195 2.02 9.23 -11.00
C VAL A 195 3.33 8.53 -10.67
N LEU A 196 3.53 7.30 -11.17
CA LEU A 196 4.76 6.53 -10.94
C LEU A 196 5.99 7.27 -11.48
N GLU A 197 5.91 7.83 -12.70
CA GLU A 197 6.99 8.60 -13.32
C GLU A 197 7.29 9.92 -12.61
N ALA A 198 6.30 10.50 -11.91
CA ALA A 198 6.48 11.72 -11.14
C ALA A 198 7.08 11.49 -9.74
N LEU A 199 7.02 10.26 -9.19
CA LEU A 199 7.55 9.96 -7.85
C LEU A 199 9.02 10.40 -7.64
N PRO A 200 9.97 10.13 -8.56
CA PRO A 200 11.35 10.57 -8.38
C PRO A 200 11.50 12.08 -8.20
N LEU A 201 10.60 12.88 -8.79
CA LEU A 201 10.64 14.33 -8.71
C LEU A 201 10.24 14.87 -7.33
N VAL A 202 9.48 14.09 -6.55
CA VAL A 202 9.10 14.43 -5.17
C VAL A 202 10.32 14.35 -4.24
N PHE A 203 11.24 13.44 -4.52
CA PHE A 203 12.42 13.17 -3.68
C PHE A 203 13.69 13.91 -4.14
N THR A 204 13.61 14.72 -5.20
CA THR A 204 14.73 15.58 -5.60
C THR A 204 14.79 16.78 -4.65
N GLU A 205 15.92 16.95 -3.96
CA GLU A 205 16.22 18.21 -3.28
C GLU A 205 16.24 19.37 -4.29
N LYS A 206 15.58 20.47 -3.96
CA LYS A 206 15.68 21.74 -4.72
C LYS A 206 16.84 22.54 -4.18
#